data_29fbc09cec7224c260f2afb10093b58e
#
_entry.id   29fbc09cec7224c260f2afb10093b58e
#
_cell.length_a   1.000
_cell.length_b   1.000
_cell.length_c   1.000
_cell.angle_alpha   90.00
_cell.angle_beta   90.00
_cell.angle_gamma   90.00
#
_symmetry.space_group_name_H-M   'P 1'
#
loop_
_entity.id
_entity.type
_entity.pdbx_description
1 polymer ?
#
loop_
_entity_poly.entity_id
_entity_poly.type
_entity_poly.pdbx_seq_one_letter_code
_entity_poly.pdbx_strand_id
1 'polypeptide(L)'
;MCGIIGYTGYSEARGILLKGLKTLEYRGYDSAGISVYHPDFRECLTTKCKGRVEDLERKTSDIKGNTGIGHTRWATHGEVSDANSHPHKFGNVTVVHNGIIENYETIKNTLDVADKLKSETDSEVVAALIDRCFTGDPQQAIVDAVKKLSGTYALAVMFDSIADTIFAVRNVSPIVCCKNDDGAYLASDVVAIGGYSEDYFVLPEFSVAKITKDGFEISNFKGEPIEVEMLKLDWDISNSGKCGYPFYMEKEIMEQPRVIEKTVMSRIKSGLPDFSCDKVDDEIFKKCSAISVVACGTAMHAGLIGKHLIESVCSVPVSVHMASEFMYSNPIVTDDTLVICVSQSGETIDTLEALKYAKRHGADTLSIVNVRGSSIARESDNVIYTDAGPEIAVASTKAYTTQVAVFYLITAKIAYLKGKLNYEGVTRFISELQRIPEAVQSVLDRRSDIHHLSNSLLTAEHAFMIGRGLDYPALMEASLKLKEISYIHSEAFASGELKHGTIALITSGTPVIALVTQQYLFSKQMSNVREVQSRGAQVITFVRRSLKSDELKNCFELPEVEDEFMLIPAVVSLQLLAYYVASDKGLDVDKPRNLAKVVTVE
;
A
#
# COMPACT_ATOMS: atom_id res chain seq x y z
N MET A 1 -0.47 -10.48 1.42
CA MET A 1 -1.54 -10.55 0.42
C MET A 1 -1.07 -11.33 -0.78
N CYS A 2 -1.97 -11.99 -1.52
CA CYS A 2 -1.64 -12.88 -2.62
C CYS A 2 -1.68 -12.17 -3.99
N GLY A 3 -1.02 -12.75 -5.00
CA GLY A 3 -1.08 -12.29 -6.39
C GLY A 3 -1.74 -13.32 -7.30
N ILE A 4 -2.71 -12.89 -8.10
CA ILE A 4 -3.37 -13.70 -9.14
C ILE A 4 -2.94 -13.20 -10.51
N ILE A 5 -2.67 -14.11 -11.42
CA ILE A 5 -2.51 -13.89 -12.86
C ILE A 5 -3.27 -14.97 -13.63
N GLY A 6 -3.88 -14.63 -14.73
CA GLY A 6 -4.48 -15.59 -15.68
C GLY A 6 -4.28 -15.13 -17.10
N TYR A 7 -4.19 -16.07 -18.00
CA TYR A 7 -4.04 -15.84 -19.43
C TYR A 7 -4.74 -16.92 -20.24
N THR A 8 -5.41 -16.51 -21.30
CA THR A 8 -5.91 -17.38 -22.36
C THR A 8 -5.71 -16.71 -23.72
N GLY A 9 -5.06 -17.38 -24.65
CA GLY A 9 -4.69 -16.75 -25.93
C GLY A 9 -4.00 -17.68 -26.92
N TYR A 10 -3.18 -17.09 -27.76
CA TYR A 10 -2.45 -17.79 -28.82
C TYR A 10 -1.05 -18.23 -28.41
N SER A 11 -0.45 -17.58 -27.44
CA SER A 11 0.89 -17.88 -26.91
C SER A 11 0.87 -18.93 -25.80
N GLU A 12 2.03 -19.52 -25.48
CA GLU A 12 2.16 -20.41 -24.33
C GLU A 12 1.94 -19.67 -23.01
N ALA A 13 0.97 -20.13 -22.21
CA ALA A 13 0.57 -19.49 -20.96
C ALA A 13 1.70 -19.48 -19.91
N ARG A 14 2.52 -20.51 -19.83
CA ARG A 14 3.56 -20.66 -18.80
C ARG A 14 4.45 -19.41 -18.68
N GLY A 15 5.01 -18.93 -19.80
CA GLY A 15 5.92 -17.78 -19.77
C GLY A 15 5.26 -16.49 -19.29
N ILE A 16 4.01 -16.29 -19.71
CA ILE A 16 3.18 -15.13 -19.34
C ILE A 16 2.83 -15.19 -17.84
N LEU A 17 2.39 -16.35 -17.36
CA LEU A 17 2.05 -16.55 -15.95
C LEU A 17 3.27 -16.31 -15.03
N LEU A 18 4.42 -16.91 -15.34
CA LEU A 18 5.63 -16.74 -14.55
C LEU A 18 6.11 -15.28 -14.54
N LYS A 19 6.05 -14.56 -15.66
CA LYS A 19 6.38 -13.14 -15.74
C LYS A 19 5.43 -12.30 -14.87
N GLY A 20 4.13 -12.56 -14.96
CA GLY A 20 3.13 -11.89 -14.14
C GLY A 20 3.32 -12.16 -12.65
N LEU A 21 3.57 -13.42 -12.26
CA LEU A 21 3.85 -13.79 -10.87
C LEU A 21 5.12 -13.13 -10.32
N LYS A 22 6.20 -13.04 -11.12
CA LYS A 22 7.42 -12.29 -10.73
C LYS A 22 7.10 -10.82 -10.43
N THR A 23 6.23 -10.22 -11.23
CA THR A 23 5.79 -8.83 -11.03
C THR A 23 4.92 -8.70 -9.78
N LEU A 24 4.11 -9.72 -9.43
CA LEU A 24 3.22 -9.74 -8.26
C LEU A 24 3.89 -10.24 -6.97
N GLU A 25 5.16 -10.64 -7.02
CA GLU A 25 5.86 -11.23 -5.88
C GLU A 25 5.96 -10.31 -4.65
N TYR A 26 5.88 -8.98 -4.86
CA TYR A 26 5.80 -8.01 -3.76
C TYR A 26 4.52 -8.14 -2.93
N ARG A 27 3.47 -8.78 -3.46
CA ARG A 27 2.20 -9.03 -2.76
C ARG A 27 2.24 -10.30 -1.90
N GLY A 28 3.03 -11.30 -2.28
CA GLY A 28 3.18 -12.55 -1.54
C GLY A 28 4.33 -13.37 -2.13
N TYR A 29 5.13 -13.96 -1.27
CA TYR A 29 6.37 -14.65 -1.64
C TYR A 29 6.64 -15.91 -0.82
N ASP A 30 5.65 -16.41 -0.06
CA ASP A 30 5.78 -17.62 0.75
C ASP A 30 5.73 -18.87 -0.09
N SER A 31 4.91 -18.86 -1.12
CA SER A 31 4.81 -19.93 -2.10
C SER A 31 4.23 -19.44 -3.42
N ALA A 32 4.44 -20.20 -4.50
CA ALA A 32 3.93 -19.89 -5.82
C ALA A 32 3.48 -21.15 -6.56
N GLY A 33 2.59 -20.99 -7.53
CA GLY A 33 2.19 -22.07 -8.41
C GLY A 33 1.40 -21.60 -9.63
N ILE A 34 1.37 -22.44 -10.63
CA ILE A 34 0.58 -22.26 -11.86
C ILE A 34 -0.22 -23.53 -12.15
N SER A 35 -1.34 -23.36 -12.82
CA SER A 35 -2.10 -24.43 -13.47
C SER A 35 -2.36 -24.05 -14.91
N VAL A 36 -2.06 -24.97 -15.83
CA VAL A 36 -2.23 -24.75 -17.27
C VAL A 36 -3.07 -25.88 -17.82
N TYR A 37 -4.05 -25.55 -18.65
CA TYR A 37 -4.86 -26.52 -19.35
C TYR A 37 -4.02 -27.21 -20.43
N HIS A 38 -3.89 -28.54 -20.33
CA HIS A 38 -3.11 -29.34 -21.28
C HIS A 38 -4.05 -29.97 -22.31
N PRO A 39 -3.92 -29.63 -23.61
CA PRO A 39 -4.89 -30.06 -24.63
C PRO A 39 -4.91 -31.56 -24.84
N ASP A 40 -3.75 -32.25 -24.76
CA ASP A 40 -3.66 -33.69 -25.01
C ASP A 40 -4.28 -34.51 -23.86
N PHE A 41 -4.09 -34.07 -22.61
CA PHE A 41 -4.66 -34.72 -21.43
C PHE A 41 -6.08 -34.28 -21.12
N ARG A 42 -6.51 -33.15 -21.70
CA ARG A 42 -7.81 -32.51 -21.46
C ARG A 42 -8.06 -32.23 -19.96
N GLU A 43 -7.04 -31.78 -19.28
CA GLU A 43 -7.09 -31.45 -17.87
C GLU A 43 -6.14 -30.30 -17.51
N CYS A 44 -6.39 -29.67 -16.37
CA CYS A 44 -5.54 -28.64 -15.79
C CYS A 44 -4.38 -29.30 -15.03
N LEU A 45 -3.16 -29.10 -15.51
CA LEU A 45 -1.93 -29.55 -14.86
C LEU A 45 -1.41 -28.47 -13.90
N THR A 46 -1.33 -28.83 -12.64
CA THR A 46 -0.93 -27.90 -11.57
C THR A 46 0.48 -28.22 -11.07
N THR A 47 1.35 -27.23 -11.05
CA THR A 47 2.66 -27.27 -10.41
C THR A 47 2.77 -26.11 -9.43
N LYS A 48 3.16 -26.41 -8.19
CA LYS A 48 3.25 -25.44 -7.10
C LYS A 48 4.39 -25.78 -6.16
N CYS A 49 4.91 -24.78 -5.47
CA CYS A 49 5.99 -24.97 -4.51
C CYS A 49 6.02 -23.90 -3.44
N LYS A 50 6.51 -24.28 -2.27
CA LYS A 50 7.00 -23.34 -1.26
C LYS A 50 8.21 -22.59 -1.83
N GLY A 51 8.32 -21.30 -1.55
CA GLY A 51 9.41 -20.43 -1.97
C GLY A 51 9.02 -19.45 -3.07
N ARG A 52 10.01 -18.93 -3.76
CA ARG A 52 9.90 -17.85 -4.74
C ARG A 52 9.43 -18.36 -6.12
N VAL A 53 9.00 -17.41 -6.97
CA VAL A 53 8.61 -17.72 -8.37
C VAL A 53 9.77 -18.33 -9.17
N GLU A 54 11.02 -18.00 -8.83
CA GLU A 54 12.21 -18.63 -9.45
C GLU A 54 12.31 -20.14 -9.17
N ASP A 55 11.87 -20.59 -7.99
CA ASP A 55 11.83 -22.03 -7.66
C ASP A 55 10.74 -22.74 -8.45
N LEU A 56 9.59 -22.07 -8.64
CA LEU A 56 8.50 -22.57 -9.50
C LEU A 56 8.94 -22.66 -10.96
N GLU A 57 9.65 -21.68 -11.48
CA GLU A 57 10.14 -21.64 -12.87
C GLU A 57 10.98 -22.87 -13.20
N ARG A 58 11.84 -23.33 -12.27
CA ARG A 58 12.67 -24.53 -12.43
C ARG A 58 11.85 -25.83 -12.50
N LYS A 59 10.68 -25.85 -11.83
CA LYS A 59 9.79 -27.03 -11.76
C LYS A 59 8.77 -27.11 -12.93
N THR A 60 8.67 -26.07 -13.75
CA THR A 60 7.59 -25.93 -14.75
C THR A 60 8.05 -26.01 -16.20
N SER A 61 9.30 -26.45 -16.47
CA SER A 61 9.90 -26.48 -17.81
C SER A 61 9.06 -27.20 -18.88
N ASP A 62 8.32 -28.23 -18.50
CA ASP A 62 7.64 -29.14 -19.40
C ASP A 62 6.13 -28.87 -19.53
N ILE A 63 5.62 -27.82 -18.89
CA ILE A 63 4.20 -27.46 -18.93
C ILE A 63 3.88 -26.75 -20.25
N LYS A 64 2.92 -27.31 -21.00
CA LYS A 64 2.43 -26.78 -22.29
C LYS A 64 0.94 -26.47 -22.22
N GLY A 65 0.53 -25.43 -22.94
CA GLY A 65 -0.86 -25.00 -23.08
C GLY A 65 -0.97 -23.49 -23.16
N ASN A 66 -2.10 -23.03 -23.68
CA ASN A 66 -2.34 -21.61 -23.98
C ASN A 66 -3.30 -20.93 -23.02
N THR A 67 -3.80 -21.67 -22.04
CA THR A 67 -4.74 -21.17 -21.02
C THR A 67 -4.28 -21.61 -19.64
N GLY A 68 -4.19 -20.67 -18.71
CA GLY A 68 -3.76 -21.00 -17.36
C GLY A 68 -3.97 -19.89 -16.36
N ILE A 69 -3.87 -20.27 -15.09
CA ILE A 69 -3.94 -19.40 -13.93
C ILE A 69 -2.73 -19.60 -13.03
N GLY A 70 -2.31 -18.55 -12.36
CA GLY A 70 -1.15 -18.58 -11.46
C GLY A 70 -1.37 -17.75 -10.22
N HIS A 71 -0.59 -18.05 -9.17
CA HIS A 71 -0.75 -17.43 -7.87
C HIS A 71 0.57 -17.34 -7.13
N THR A 72 0.76 -16.20 -6.41
CA THR A 72 1.76 -16.04 -5.36
C THR A 72 1.05 -15.88 -4.03
N ARG A 73 1.43 -16.69 -3.03
CA ARG A 73 0.73 -16.77 -1.75
C ARG A 73 1.46 -15.98 -0.66
N TRP A 74 0.67 -15.28 0.12
CA TRP A 74 0.95 -14.84 1.47
C TRP A 74 0.07 -15.69 2.41
N ALA A 75 0.69 -16.50 3.27
CA ALA A 75 -0.04 -17.47 4.08
C ALA A 75 -0.89 -16.78 5.16
N THR A 76 -2.20 -17.00 5.12
CA THR A 76 -3.17 -16.60 6.14
C THR A 76 -3.74 -17.80 6.87
N HIS A 77 -4.03 -18.91 6.15
CA HIS A 77 -4.56 -20.16 6.67
C HIS A 77 -3.68 -21.32 6.25
N GLY A 78 -3.31 -22.19 7.20
CA GLY A 78 -2.43 -23.34 6.99
C GLY A 78 -0.95 -22.97 6.84
N GLU A 79 -0.07 -23.90 7.16
CA GLU A 79 1.40 -23.73 7.10
C GLU A 79 1.89 -23.43 5.67
N VAL A 80 3.08 -22.83 5.57
CA VAL A 80 3.77 -22.62 4.29
C VAL A 80 4.33 -23.96 3.79
N SER A 81 3.59 -24.60 2.87
CA SER A 81 3.92 -25.90 2.31
C SER A 81 3.53 -25.99 0.82
N ASP A 82 4.06 -26.99 0.10
CA ASP A 82 3.66 -27.24 -1.28
C ASP A 82 2.16 -27.60 -1.36
N ALA A 83 1.62 -28.33 -0.38
CA ALA A 83 0.21 -28.72 -0.34
C ALA A 83 -0.72 -27.50 -0.22
N ASN A 84 -0.37 -26.58 0.68
CA ASN A 84 -1.16 -25.36 0.97
C ASN A 84 -0.93 -24.23 -0.04
N SER A 85 -0.04 -24.41 -1.02
CA SER A 85 0.17 -23.46 -2.12
C SER A 85 -0.96 -23.54 -3.15
N HIS A 86 -1.25 -22.41 -3.80
CA HIS A 86 -2.18 -22.36 -4.93
C HIS A 86 -1.47 -22.70 -6.26
N PRO A 87 -2.21 -23.11 -7.30
CA PRO A 87 -3.66 -23.38 -7.38
C PRO A 87 -4.11 -24.61 -6.61
N HIS A 88 -5.40 -24.65 -6.21
CA HIS A 88 -6.04 -25.84 -5.63
C HIS A 88 -6.94 -26.52 -6.66
N LYS A 89 -6.85 -27.85 -6.76
CA LYS A 89 -7.67 -28.67 -7.66
C LYS A 89 -8.51 -29.64 -6.84
N PHE A 90 -9.82 -29.62 -7.07
CA PHE A 90 -10.76 -30.62 -6.54
C PHE A 90 -11.73 -31.05 -7.63
N GLY A 91 -11.82 -32.38 -7.90
CA GLY A 91 -12.63 -32.88 -8.98
C GLY A 91 -12.26 -32.28 -10.34
N ASN A 92 -13.24 -31.71 -11.01
CA ASN A 92 -13.13 -31.05 -12.32
C ASN A 92 -12.64 -29.57 -12.22
N VAL A 93 -12.48 -29.02 -11.01
CA VAL A 93 -12.30 -27.60 -10.77
C VAL A 93 -10.90 -27.27 -10.26
N THR A 94 -10.29 -26.26 -10.85
CA THR A 94 -9.01 -25.68 -10.41
C THR A 94 -9.21 -24.20 -10.09
N VAL A 95 -8.78 -23.76 -8.90
CA VAL A 95 -9.03 -22.40 -8.37
C VAL A 95 -7.74 -21.76 -7.86
N VAL A 96 -7.59 -20.46 -8.10
CA VAL A 96 -6.74 -19.58 -7.33
C VAL A 96 -7.61 -18.55 -6.61
N HIS A 97 -7.23 -18.16 -5.39
CA HIS A 97 -8.03 -17.35 -4.49
C HIS A 97 -7.18 -16.29 -3.77
N ASN A 98 -7.63 -15.04 -3.80
CA ASN A 98 -7.20 -13.99 -2.90
C ASN A 98 -8.37 -13.61 -2.00
N GLY A 99 -8.20 -13.64 -0.71
CA GLY A 99 -9.24 -13.34 0.28
C GLY A 99 -9.25 -14.30 1.45
N ILE A 100 -10.31 -14.26 2.23
CA ILE A 100 -10.59 -15.18 3.34
C ILE A 100 -12.07 -15.58 3.28
N ILE A 101 -12.34 -16.87 3.33
CA ILE A 101 -13.70 -17.41 3.43
C ILE A 101 -13.98 -17.75 4.89
N GLU A 102 -14.68 -16.88 5.58
CA GLU A 102 -14.94 -16.97 7.03
C GLU A 102 -15.73 -18.22 7.43
N ASN A 103 -16.65 -18.65 6.58
CA ASN A 103 -17.52 -19.80 6.84
C ASN A 103 -17.02 -21.12 6.23
N TYR A 104 -15.73 -21.22 5.85
CA TYR A 104 -15.19 -22.39 5.16
C TYR A 104 -15.32 -23.69 5.96
N GLU A 105 -15.17 -23.67 7.28
CA GLU A 105 -15.35 -24.86 8.12
C GLU A 105 -16.80 -25.38 8.08
N THR A 106 -17.78 -24.48 8.08
CA THR A 106 -19.20 -24.85 7.94
C THR A 106 -19.47 -25.50 6.59
N ILE A 107 -18.88 -24.94 5.51
CA ILE A 107 -19.02 -25.47 4.16
C ILE A 107 -18.35 -26.83 4.06
N LYS A 108 -17.12 -26.98 4.55
CA LYS A 108 -16.35 -28.22 4.58
C LYS A 108 -17.14 -29.36 5.25
N ASN A 109 -17.71 -29.09 6.40
CA ASN A 109 -18.54 -30.06 7.12
C ASN A 109 -19.83 -30.40 6.37
N THR A 110 -20.47 -29.41 5.73
CA THR A 110 -21.70 -29.63 4.95
C THR A 110 -21.45 -30.46 3.70
N LEU A 111 -20.28 -30.30 3.06
CA LEU A 111 -19.91 -31.06 1.86
C LEU A 111 -19.44 -32.47 2.16
N ASP A 112 -19.09 -32.78 3.41
CA ASP A 112 -18.49 -34.06 3.85
C ASP A 112 -17.26 -34.43 3.02
N VAL A 113 -16.34 -33.47 2.87
CA VAL A 113 -15.13 -33.62 2.02
C VAL A 113 -13.83 -33.58 2.82
N ALA A 114 -13.87 -33.53 4.13
CA ALA A 114 -12.69 -33.35 4.97
C ALA A 114 -11.57 -34.37 4.66
N ASP A 115 -11.90 -35.63 4.45
CA ASP A 115 -10.96 -36.71 4.15
C ASP A 115 -10.43 -36.69 2.69
N LYS A 116 -10.99 -35.84 1.84
CA LYS A 116 -10.63 -35.73 0.41
C LYS A 116 -9.77 -34.51 0.11
N LEU A 117 -9.72 -33.54 1.03
CA LEU A 117 -8.91 -32.35 0.88
C LEU A 117 -7.43 -32.68 1.08
N LYS A 118 -6.58 -32.03 0.30
CA LYS A 118 -5.11 -32.21 0.30
C LYS A 118 -4.41 -31.08 1.06
N SER A 119 -5.13 -30.01 1.33
CA SER A 119 -4.62 -28.81 2.00
C SER A 119 -5.48 -28.42 3.21
N GLU A 120 -4.94 -27.52 4.00
CA GLU A 120 -5.62 -26.93 5.17
C GLU A 120 -6.28 -25.59 4.83
N THR A 121 -6.32 -25.21 3.55
CA THR A 121 -6.76 -23.89 3.13
C THR A 121 -8.27 -23.83 2.89
N ASP A 122 -8.85 -22.68 3.17
CA ASP A 122 -10.23 -22.31 2.80
C ASP A 122 -10.45 -22.40 1.28
N SER A 123 -9.42 -22.15 0.50
CA SER A 123 -9.45 -22.09 -0.96
C SER A 123 -9.71 -23.44 -1.62
N GLU A 124 -9.21 -24.55 -1.04
CA GLU A 124 -9.54 -25.89 -1.57
C GLU A 124 -11.00 -26.26 -1.29
N VAL A 125 -11.55 -25.77 -0.17
CA VAL A 125 -12.99 -25.93 0.15
C VAL A 125 -13.84 -25.19 -0.89
N VAL A 126 -13.39 -24.02 -1.37
CA VAL A 126 -14.08 -23.31 -2.47
C VAL A 126 -14.07 -24.14 -3.76
N ALA A 127 -12.92 -24.75 -4.12
CA ALA A 127 -12.86 -25.63 -5.29
C ALA A 127 -13.85 -26.78 -5.17
N ALA A 128 -13.92 -27.44 -3.99
CA ALA A 128 -14.85 -28.53 -3.72
C ALA A 128 -16.32 -28.08 -3.78
N LEU A 129 -16.62 -26.87 -3.31
CA LEU A 129 -17.97 -26.31 -3.37
C LEU A 129 -18.40 -26.03 -4.82
N ILE A 130 -17.53 -25.45 -5.64
CA ILE A 130 -17.81 -25.20 -7.07
C ILE A 130 -18.00 -26.53 -7.81
N ASP A 131 -17.13 -27.52 -7.59
CA ASP A 131 -17.26 -28.85 -8.18
C ASP A 131 -18.59 -29.52 -7.83
N ARG A 132 -19.02 -29.39 -6.57
CA ARG A 132 -20.31 -29.91 -6.11
C ARG A 132 -21.51 -29.21 -6.75
N CYS A 133 -21.38 -27.93 -7.07
CA CYS A 133 -22.43 -27.14 -7.75
C CYS A 133 -22.43 -27.38 -9.28
N PHE A 134 -21.39 -27.98 -9.83
CA PHE A 134 -21.25 -28.15 -11.27
C PHE A 134 -22.17 -29.24 -11.81
N THR A 135 -23.14 -28.84 -12.62
CA THR A 135 -24.11 -29.74 -13.30
C THR A 135 -24.05 -29.62 -14.82
N GLY A 136 -22.93 -29.05 -15.37
CA GLY A 136 -22.74 -28.84 -16.80
C GLY A 136 -22.62 -27.37 -17.22
N ASP A 137 -23.13 -26.45 -16.41
CA ASP A 137 -22.97 -25.01 -16.59
C ASP A 137 -21.95 -24.45 -15.56
N PRO A 138 -20.74 -24.04 -16.01
CA PRO A 138 -19.69 -23.55 -15.12
C PRO A 138 -20.02 -22.21 -14.47
N GLN A 139 -20.68 -21.32 -15.21
CA GLN A 139 -21.04 -19.99 -14.71
C GLN A 139 -22.09 -20.10 -13.61
N GLN A 140 -23.11 -20.92 -13.82
CA GLN A 140 -24.12 -21.15 -12.81
C GLN A 140 -23.52 -21.87 -11.56
N ALA A 141 -22.60 -22.82 -11.77
CA ALA A 141 -21.92 -23.49 -10.66
C ALA A 141 -21.13 -22.52 -9.78
N ILE A 142 -20.40 -21.57 -10.39
CA ILE A 142 -19.68 -20.51 -9.67
C ILE A 142 -20.66 -19.62 -8.91
N VAL A 143 -21.72 -19.15 -9.56
CA VAL A 143 -22.74 -18.30 -8.91
C VAL A 143 -23.38 -18.99 -7.72
N ASP A 144 -23.74 -20.28 -7.84
CA ASP A 144 -24.37 -21.04 -6.77
C ASP A 144 -23.42 -21.35 -5.61
N ALA A 145 -22.12 -21.45 -5.91
CA ALA A 145 -21.08 -21.60 -4.90
C ALA A 145 -20.86 -20.28 -4.15
N VAL A 146 -20.59 -19.18 -4.86
CA VAL A 146 -20.25 -17.89 -4.21
C VAL A 146 -21.40 -17.30 -3.39
N LYS A 147 -22.65 -17.59 -3.73
CA LYS A 147 -23.82 -17.21 -2.88
C LYS A 147 -23.81 -17.85 -1.49
N LYS A 148 -23.03 -18.92 -1.29
CA LYS A 148 -22.89 -19.62 -0.01
C LYS A 148 -21.65 -19.18 0.77
N LEU A 149 -20.76 -18.39 0.14
CA LEU A 149 -19.55 -17.89 0.77
C LEU A 149 -19.84 -16.66 1.64
N SER A 150 -19.18 -16.58 2.79
CA SER A 150 -19.07 -15.38 3.62
C SER A 150 -17.61 -14.95 3.66
N GLY A 151 -17.36 -13.64 3.58
CA GLY A 151 -16.00 -13.08 3.56
C GLY A 151 -15.60 -12.48 2.22
N THR A 152 -14.31 -12.24 2.04
CA THR A 152 -13.75 -11.58 0.86
C THR A 152 -13.14 -12.58 -0.10
N TYR A 153 -13.31 -12.38 -1.41
CA TYR A 153 -12.71 -13.25 -2.41
C TYR A 153 -12.48 -12.58 -3.75
N ALA A 154 -11.40 -12.97 -4.40
CA ALA A 154 -11.17 -12.87 -5.83
C ALA A 154 -10.75 -14.26 -6.32
N LEU A 155 -11.55 -14.85 -7.20
CA LEU A 155 -11.36 -16.21 -7.69
C LEU A 155 -11.07 -16.18 -9.19
N ALA A 156 -10.06 -16.94 -9.64
CA ALA A 156 -9.96 -17.37 -11.01
C ALA A 156 -10.09 -18.90 -11.07
N VAL A 157 -10.99 -19.38 -11.92
CA VAL A 157 -11.47 -20.75 -11.95
C VAL A 157 -11.31 -21.34 -13.34
N MET A 158 -10.80 -22.55 -13.43
CA MET A 158 -10.74 -23.36 -14.66
C MET A 158 -11.41 -24.72 -14.42
N PHE A 159 -11.96 -25.29 -15.47
CA PHE A 159 -12.60 -26.62 -15.47
C PHE A 159 -11.87 -27.55 -16.44
N ASP A 160 -11.58 -28.77 -16.03
CA ASP A 160 -10.99 -29.79 -16.93
C ASP A 160 -11.88 -30.08 -18.13
N SER A 161 -13.20 -30.00 -17.93
CA SER A 161 -14.18 -30.24 -18.99
C SER A 161 -14.33 -29.11 -20.01
N ILE A 162 -13.70 -27.92 -19.76
CA ILE A 162 -13.89 -26.73 -20.60
C ILE A 162 -12.52 -26.15 -20.97
N ALA A 163 -12.14 -26.40 -22.21
CA ALA A 163 -10.88 -25.89 -22.75
C ALA A 163 -10.91 -24.34 -22.93
N ASP A 164 -9.73 -23.76 -22.94
CA ASP A 164 -9.46 -22.37 -23.37
C ASP A 164 -10.34 -21.28 -22.73
N THR A 165 -10.80 -21.56 -21.51
CA THR A 165 -11.68 -20.64 -20.78
C THR A 165 -11.25 -20.50 -19.33
N ILE A 166 -11.21 -19.25 -18.86
CA ILE A 166 -11.04 -18.89 -17.46
C ILE A 166 -12.32 -18.19 -17.00
N PHE A 167 -12.80 -18.53 -15.82
CA PHE A 167 -13.87 -17.77 -15.15
C PHE A 167 -13.30 -16.96 -14.03
N ALA A 168 -13.82 -15.75 -13.81
CA ALA A 168 -13.40 -14.90 -12.72
C ALA A 168 -14.63 -14.32 -12.00
N VAL A 169 -14.54 -14.24 -10.66
CA VAL A 169 -15.57 -13.65 -9.81
C VAL A 169 -14.91 -12.99 -8.61
N ARG A 170 -15.49 -11.91 -8.11
CA ARG A 170 -14.92 -11.22 -6.95
C ARG A 170 -15.98 -10.65 -6.02
N ASN A 171 -15.55 -10.51 -4.77
CA ASN A 171 -16.17 -9.69 -3.71
C ASN A 171 -15.05 -9.02 -2.92
N VAL A 172 -14.97 -7.70 -2.90
CA VAL A 172 -13.94 -6.85 -2.28
C VAL A 172 -12.58 -6.96 -2.96
N SER A 173 -11.89 -8.11 -2.88
CA SER A 173 -10.55 -8.31 -3.47
C SER A 173 -10.53 -8.01 -4.97
N PRO A 174 -9.56 -7.23 -5.49
CA PRO A 174 -9.60 -6.77 -6.88
C PRO A 174 -9.22 -7.85 -7.90
N ILE A 175 -9.87 -7.79 -9.07
CA ILE A 175 -9.44 -8.42 -10.32
C ILE A 175 -9.50 -7.36 -11.42
N VAL A 176 -8.41 -7.20 -12.14
CA VAL A 176 -8.30 -6.34 -13.32
C VAL A 176 -8.12 -7.20 -14.57
N CYS A 177 -8.66 -6.76 -15.68
CA CYS A 177 -8.65 -7.50 -16.95
C CYS A 177 -8.22 -6.57 -18.09
N CYS A 178 -7.45 -7.11 -19.02
CA CYS A 178 -7.13 -6.45 -20.29
C CYS A 178 -7.04 -7.44 -21.43
N LYS A 179 -7.02 -6.94 -22.66
CA LYS A 179 -6.93 -7.74 -23.89
C LYS A 179 -5.98 -7.06 -24.87
N ASN A 180 -5.29 -7.87 -25.67
CA ASN A 180 -4.56 -7.47 -26.86
C ASN A 180 -4.76 -8.51 -28.00
N ASP A 181 -3.97 -8.42 -29.06
CA ASP A 181 -4.06 -9.34 -30.21
C ASP A 181 -3.60 -10.78 -29.88
N ASP A 182 -2.82 -10.96 -28.80
CA ASP A 182 -2.34 -12.29 -28.37
C ASP A 182 -3.36 -13.03 -27.47
N GLY A 183 -4.29 -12.32 -26.82
CA GLY A 183 -5.30 -12.94 -25.97
C GLY A 183 -5.81 -12.04 -24.85
N ALA A 184 -6.45 -12.66 -23.87
CA ALA A 184 -7.04 -12.03 -22.71
C ALA A 184 -6.26 -12.34 -21.43
N TYR A 185 -6.13 -11.35 -20.58
CA TYR A 185 -5.36 -11.37 -19.34
C TYR A 185 -6.23 -10.97 -18.17
N LEU A 186 -6.01 -11.56 -17.03
CA LEU A 186 -6.54 -11.13 -15.76
C LEU A 186 -5.43 -11.07 -14.71
N ALA A 187 -5.52 -10.18 -13.76
CA ALA A 187 -4.61 -10.13 -12.61
C ALA A 187 -5.27 -9.51 -11.38
N SER A 188 -4.67 -9.73 -10.22
CA SER A 188 -5.09 -9.04 -8.99
C SER A 188 -4.52 -7.61 -8.88
N ASP A 189 -3.62 -7.21 -9.79
CA ASP A 189 -3.05 -5.87 -9.84
C ASP A 189 -2.69 -5.50 -11.28
N VAL A 190 -2.94 -4.25 -11.63
CA VAL A 190 -2.71 -3.70 -12.97
C VAL A 190 -1.23 -3.74 -13.39
N VAL A 191 -0.30 -3.71 -12.43
CA VAL A 191 1.15 -3.80 -12.68
C VAL A 191 1.52 -5.08 -13.43
N ALA A 192 0.80 -6.17 -13.19
CA ALA A 192 1.08 -7.46 -13.84
C ALA A 192 0.61 -7.53 -15.30
N ILE A 193 -0.40 -6.74 -15.68
CA ILE A 193 -1.00 -6.77 -17.03
C ILE A 193 -0.67 -5.52 -17.86
N GLY A 194 -0.19 -4.46 -17.26
CA GLY A 194 0.07 -3.21 -17.94
C GLY A 194 1.12 -3.26 -19.06
N GLY A 195 1.97 -4.30 -19.10
CA GLY A 195 2.89 -4.54 -20.22
C GLY A 195 2.22 -5.15 -21.46
N TYR A 196 0.93 -5.48 -21.37
CA TYR A 196 0.18 -6.12 -22.45
C TYR A 196 -0.86 -5.18 -23.07
N SER A 197 -1.40 -4.22 -22.31
CA SER A 197 -2.37 -3.22 -22.79
C SER A 197 -2.34 -1.98 -21.93
N GLU A 198 -2.56 -0.81 -22.53
CA GLU A 198 -2.80 0.45 -21.82
C GLU A 198 -4.24 0.57 -21.31
N ASP A 199 -5.18 -0.09 -22.00
CA ASP A 199 -6.59 -0.11 -21.63
C ASP A 199 -6.90 -1.34 -20.79
N TYR A 200 -7.56 -1.15 -19.66
CA TYR A 200 -7.98 -2.23 -18.76
C TYR A 200 -9.31 -1.88 -18.09
N PHE A 201 -9.93 -2.87 -17.46
CA PHE A 201 -11.08 -2.63 -16.58
C PHE A 201 -10.95 -3.41 -15.27
N VAL A 202 -11.66 -2.95 -14.25
CA VAL A 202 -11.81 -3.66 -12.98
C VAL A 202 -13.09 -4.49 -13.05
N LEU A 203 -12.99 -5.81 -12.79
CA LEU A 203 -14.18 -6.66 -12.75
C LEU A 203 -15.17 -6.14 -11.70
N PRO A 204 -16.43 -5.86 -12.02
CA PRO A 204 -17.42 -5.42 -11.03
C PRO A 204 -17.65 -6.47 -9.93
N GLU A 205 -18.01 -6.03 -8.74
CA GLU A 205 -18.40 -6.93 -7.67
C GLU A 205 -19.70 -7.67 -8.00
N PHE A 206 -19.85 -8.87 -7.48
CA PHE A 206 -21.04 -9.70 -7.72
C PHE A 206 -21.33 -9.95 -9.20
N SER A 207 -20.27 -9.99 -10.03
CA SER A 207 -20.32 -10.36 -11.44
C SER A 207 -19.44 -11.57 -11.71
N VAL A 208 -19.74 -12.31 -12.76
CA VAL A 208 -18.90 -13.39 -13.29
C VAL A 208 -18.41 -12.99 -14.67
N ALA A 209 -17.10 -13.07 -14.88
CA ALA A 209 -16.49 -12.95 -16.19
C ALA A 209 -16.16 -14.34 -16.74
N LYS A 210 -16.61 -14.63 -17.94
CA LYS A 210 -16.11 -15.72 -18.78
C LYS A 210 -15.07 -15.13 -19.72
N ILE A 211 -13.86 -15.62 -19.67
CA ILE A 211 -12.68 -15.10 -20.33
C ILE A 211 -12.19 -16.12 -21.33
N THR A 212 -12.18 -15.74 -22.60
CA THR A 212 -11.65 -16.54 -23.70
C THR A 212 -10.58 -15.74 -24.45
N LYS A 213 -9.85 -16.36 -25.34
CA LYS A 213 -8.87 -15.66 -26.18
C LYS A 213 -9.49 -14.49 -26.97
N ASP A 214 -10.80 -14.55 -27.26
CA ASP A 214 -11.51 -13.55 -28.05
C ASP A 214 -12.01 -12.36 -27.21
N GLY A 215 -12.00 -12.49 -25.87
CA GLY A 215 -12.36 -11.42 -24.93
C GLY A 215 -13.17 -11.86 -23.72
N PHE A 216 -14.06 -10.99 -23.27
CA PHE A 216 -14.77 -11.09 -21.99
C PHE A 216 -16.28 -11.08 -22.20
N GLU A 217 -16.97 -12.04 -21.59
CA GLU A 217 -18.42 -12.01 -21.39
C GLU A 217 -18.66 -11.81 -19.89
N ILE A 218 -19.24 -10.67 -19.50
CA ILE A 218 -19.44 -10.30 -18.09
C ILE A 218 -20.92 -10.23 -17.80
N SER A 219 -21.37 -10.90 -16.75
CA SER A 219 -22.76 -10.86 -16.31
C SER A 219 -22.88 -10.76 -14.80
N ASN A 220 -24.01 -10.26 -14.32
CA ASN A 220 -24.35 -10.32 -12.90
C ASN A 220 -24.78 -11.76 -12.51
N PHE A 221 -25.05 -11.99 -11.22
CA PHE A 221 -25.47 -13.30 -10.71
C PHE A 221 -26.87 -13.75 -11.16
N LYS A 222 -27.57 -12.93 -11.95
CA LYS A 222 -28.83 -13.31 -12.63
C LYS A 222 -28.62 -13.69 -14.10
N GLY A 223 -27.37 -13.60 -14.59
CA GLY A 223 -27.03 -13.85 -15.99
C GLY A 223 -27.25 -12.64 -16.92
N GLU A 224 -27.55 -11.44 -16.40
CA GLU A 224 -27.74 -10.23 -17.19
C GLU A 224 -26.37 -9.64 -17.54
N PRO A 225 -26.10 -9.25 -18.81
CA PRO A 225 -24.85 -8.66 -19.22
C PRO A 225 -24.55 -7.35 -18.48
N ILE A 226 -23.27 -7.11 -18.14
CA ILE A 226 -22.79 -5.88 -17.53
C ILE A 226 -21.81 -5.19 -18.47
N GLU A 227 -22.02 -3.92 -18.75
CA GLU A 227 -21.02 -3.07 -19.39
C GLU A 227 -19.98 -2.61 -18.35
N VAL A 228 -18.71 -2.60 -18.74
CA VAL A 228 -17.59 -2.21 -17.88
C VAL A 228 -16.97 -0.91 -18.34
N GLU A 229 -16.57 -0.09 -17.38
CA GLU A 229 -15.83 1.14 -17.66
C GLU A 229 -14.37 0.79 -17.99
N MET A 230 -13.89 1.22 -19.16
CA MET A 230 -12.50 1.10 -19.55
C MET A 230 -11.66 2.20 -18.92
N LEU A 231 -10.61 1.81 -18.26
CA LEU A 231 -9.62 2.68 -17.62
C LEU A 231 -8.33 2.70 -18.46
N LYS A 232 -7.58 3.80 -18.40
CA LYS A 232 -6.26 3.90 -19.03
C LYS A 232 -5.16 3.91 -17.99
N LEU A 233 -4.07 3.20 -18.31
CA LEU A 233 -2.81 3.35 -17.58
C LEU A 233 -2.21 4.72 -17.91
N ASP A 234 -1.99 5.51 -16.88
CA ASP A 234 -1.44 6.87 -16.98
C ASP A 234 0.04 6.96 -16.56
N TRP A 235 0.73 5.83 -16.49
CA TRP A 235 2.13 5.73 -16.08
C TRP A 235 2.94 4.78 -16.95
N ASP A 236 4.20 5.13 -17.16
CA ASP A 236 5.13 4.39 -18.00
C ASP A 236 5.66 3.15 -17.24
N ILE A 237 5.27 1.97 -17.72
CA ILE A 237 5.68 0.67 -17.17
C ILE A 237 7.18 0.41 -17.38
N SER A 238 7.82 1.04 -18.37
CA SER A 238 9.26 0.90 -18.58
C SER A 238 10.07 1.39 -17.37
N ASN A 239 9.49 2.28 -16.58
CA ASN A 239 10.04 2.79 -15.33
C ASN A 239 9.72 1.93 -14.08
N SER A 240 9.01 0.82 -14.22
CA SER A 240 8.68 -0.07 -13.10
C SER A 240 9.85 -0.96 -12.64
N GLY A 241 10.94 -1.03 -13.39
CA GLY A 241 12.17 -1.74 -13.03
C GLY A 241 13.01 -0.99 -12.00
N LYS A 242 14.07 -1.62 -11.49
CA LYS A 242 15.03 -1.02 -10.53
C LYS A 242 15.89 0.10 -11.12
N CYS A 243 15.95 0.25 -12.43
CA CYS A 243 16.68 1.31 -13.14
C CYS A 243 18.14 1.48 -12.69
N GLY A 244 18.84 0.38 -12.41
CA GLY A 244 20.25 0.37 -11.96
C GLY A 244 20.46 0.46 -10.45
N TYR A 245 19.42 0.70 -9.66
CA TYR A 245 19.50 0.65 -8.20
C TYR A 245 19.50 -0.81 -7.69
N PRO A 246 20.18 -1.13 -6.58
CA PRO A 246 20.17 -2.47 -6.00
C PRO A 246 18.79 -2.87 -5.49
N PHE A 247 18.03 -1.91 -4.96
CA PHE A 247 16.71 -2.11 -4.39
C PHE A 247 15.68 -1.10 -4.94
N TYR A 248 14.41 -1.50 -4.99
CA TYR A 248 13.30 -0.60 -5.32
C TYR A 248 13.18 0.54 -4.32
N MET A 249 13.35 0.25 -3.02
CA MET A 249 13.25 1.26 -1.97
C MET A 249 14.24 2.40 -2.18
N GLU A 250 15.50 2.11 -2.55
CA GLU A 250 16.46 3.17 -2.85
C GLU A 250 16.02 4.02 -4.04
N LYS A 251 15.62 3.37 -5.14
CA LYS A 251 15.07 4.07 -6.30
C LYS A 251 13.91 4.99 -5.90
N GLU A 252 12.95 4.48 -5.12
CA GLU A 252 11.76 5.19 -4.69
C GLU A 252 12.09 6.37 -3.76
N ILE A 253 13.10 6.23 -2.90
CA ILE A 253 13.64 7.34 -2.11
C ILE A 253 14.24 8.42 -3.04
N MET A 254 15.03 8.01 -4.05
CA MET A 254 15.66 8.93 -4.99
C MET A 254 14.67 9.62 -5.95
N GLU A 255 13.49 9.05 -6.16
CA GLU A 255 12.43 9.65 -6.99
C GLU A 255 11.64 10.77 -6.29
N GLN A 256 11.76 10.92 -4.98
CA GLN A 256 10.91 11.80 -4.17
C GLN A 256 10.89 13.27 -4.63
N PRO A 257 12.02 13.92 -4.99
CA PRO A 257 11.96 15.30 -5.50
C PRO A 257 11.00 15.45 -6.68
N ARG A 258 11.13 14.57 -7.67
CA ARG A 258 10.33 14.60 -8.90
C ARG A 258 8.84 14.31 -8.63
N VAL A 259 8.52 13.32 -7.79
CA VAL A 259 7.12 12.96 -7.54
C VAL A 259 6.42 13.97 -6.65
N ILE A 260 7.13 14.60 -5.69
CA ILE A 260 6.60 15.70 -4.89
C ILE A 260 6.29 16.90 -5.79
N GLU A 261 7.24 17.28 -6.67
CA GLU A 261 7.03 18.36 -7.64
C GLU A 261 5.80 18.10 -8.51
N LYS A 262 5.68 16.89 -9.08
CA LYS A 262 4.52 16.49 -9.90
C LYS A 262 3.21 16.61 -9.11
N THR A 263 3.17 16.08 -7.89
CA THR A 263 1.98 16.12 -7.01
C THR A 263 1.55 17.55 -6.71
N VAL A 264 2.51 18.43 -6.44
CA VAL A 264 2.25 19.83 -6.07
C VAL A 264 1.89 20.67 -7.28
N MET A 265 2.72 20.63 -8.34
CA MET A 265 2.59 21.55 -9.48
C MET A 265 1.32 21.32 -10.29
N SER A 266 0.81 20.09 -10.37
CA SER A 266 -0.46 19.79 -11.06
C SER A 266 -1.69 20.39 -10.37
N ARG A 267 -1.55 20.84 -9.12
CA ARG A 267 -2.64 21.34 -8.27
C ARG A 267 -2.44 22.79 -7.83
N ILE A 268 -1.74 23.56 -8.64
CA ILE A 268 -1.56 25.00 -8.42
C ILE A 268 -2.03 25.75 -9.67
N LYS A 269 -2.92 26.69 -9.47
CA LYS A 269 -3.38 27.61 -10.54
C LYS A 269 -3.40 29.03 -10.03
N SER A 270 -2.71 29.91 -10.73
CA SER A 270 -2.57 31.33 -10.34
C SER A 270 -2.09 31.52 -8.88
N GLY A 271 -1.15 30.65 -8.42
CA GLY A 271 -0.57 30.70 -7.07
C GLY A 271 -1.48 30.15 -5.96
N LEU A 272 -2.66 29.63 -6.29
CA LEU A 272 -3.60 29.04 -5.33
C LEU A 272 -3.74 27.53 -5.54
N PRO A 273 -4.08 26.76 -4.48
CA PRO A 273 -4.40 25.34 -4.61
C PRO A 273 -5.66 25.14 -5.45
N ASP A 274 -5.59 24.27 -6.45
CA ASP A 274 -6.68 23.95 -7.37
C ASP A 274 -6.81 22.44 -7.56
N PHE A 275 -7.90 21.84 -7.08
CA PHE A 275 -8.20 20.42 -7.20
C PHE A 275 -9.15 20.10 -8.36
N SER A 276 -9.29 21.01 -9.33
CA SER A 276 -10.17 20.81 -10.50
C SER A 276 -9.72 19.62 -11.36
N CYS A 277 -8.42 19.31 -11.40
CA CYS A 277 -7.89 18.12 -12.08
C CYS A 277 -8.35 16.79 -11.44
N ASP A 278 -8.60 16.81 -10.13
CA ASP A 278 -9.14 15.67 -9.37
C ASP A 278 -10.68 15.72 -9.28
N LYS A 279 -11.33 16.77 -9.82
CA LYS A 279 -12.78 17.00 -9.76
C LYS A 279 -13.35 17.09 -8.33
N VAL A 280 -12.54 17.54 -7.36
CA VAL A 280 -12.97 17.72 -5.98
C VAL A 280 -13.78 19.01 -5.86
N ASP A 281 -14.94 18.91 -5.19
CA ASP A 281 -15.77 20.07 -4.90
C ASP A 281 -15.22 20.87 -3.71
N ASP A 282 -15.00 22.18 -3.91
CA ASP A 282 -14.54 23.09 -2.85
C ASP A 282 -15.52 23.21 -1.68
N GLU A 283 -16.79 22.88 -1.88
CA GLU A 283 -17.83 22.97 -0.84
C GLU A 283 -17.55 22.03 0.35
N ILE A 284 -16.92 20.86 0.13
CA ILE A 284 -16.54 19.97 1.24
C ILE A 284 -15.57 20.63 2.23
N PHE A 285 -14.68 21.50 1.73
CA PHE A 285 -13.73 22.25 2.56
C PHE A 285 -14.35 23.48 3.22
N LYS A 286 -15.36 24.10 2.61
CA LYS A 286 -16.07 25.24 3.20
C LYS A 286 -17.03 24.79 4.29
N LYS A 287 -17.77 23.72 4.04
CA LYS A 287 -18.82 23.19 4.92
C LYS A 287 -18.24 22.56 6.20
N CYS A 288 -17.11 21.81 6.09
CA CYS A 288 -16.63 21.02 7.21
C CYS A 288 -16.36 21.86 8.46
N SER A 289 -16.91 21.47 9.60
CA SER A 289 -16.62 22.04 10.92
C SER A 289 -15.53 21.25 11.65
N ALA A 290 -15.39 19.97 11.33
CA ALA A 290 -14.38 19.06 11.84
C ALA A 290 -13.88 18.12 10.74
N ILE A 291 -12.68 17.59 10.93
CA ILE A 291 -12.07 16.61 10.01
C ILE A 291 -11.68 15.36 10.79
N SER A 292 -12.01 14.19 10.24
CA SER A 292 -11.53 12.89 10.72
C SER A 292 -10.63 12.25 9.66
N VAL A 293 -9.34 12.09 9.96
CA VAL A 293 -8.42 11.36 9.09
C VAL A 293 -8.36 9.91 9.51
N VAL A 294 -8.58 9.00 8.58
CA VAL A 294 -8.63 7.56 8.86
C VAL A 294 -7.66 6.82 7.94
N ALA A 295 -6.72 6.07 8.53
CA ALA A 295 -5.69 5.36 7.79
C ALA A 295 -4.99 4.30 8.65
N CYS A 296 -4.13 3.48 8.01
CA CYS A 296 -3.25 2.51 8.66
C CYS A 296 -1.77 2.89 8.49
N GLY A 297 -0.95 2.57 9.48
CA GLY A 297 0.51 2.63 9.41
C GLY A 297 1.06 3.97 8.90
N THR A 298 1.91 3.92 7.90
CA THR A 298 2.56 5.08 7.25
C THR A 298 1.55 6.16 6.81
N ALA A 299 0.41 5.76 6.25
CA ALA A 299 -0.63 6.69 5.84
C ALA A 299 -1.29 7.41 7.04
N MET A 300 -1.42 6.72 8.18
CA MET A 300 -1.88 7.36 9.43
C MET A 300 -0.87 8.41 9.92
N HIS A 301 0.44 8.11 9.81
CA HIS A 301 1.48 9.09 10.16
C HIS A 301 1.41 10.34 9.25
N ALA A 302 1.09 10.19 7.96
CA ALA A 302 0.82 11.34 7.10
C ALA A 302 -0.40 12.14 7.60
N GLY A 303 -1.43 11.45 8.08
CA GLY A 303 -2.60 12.07 8.71
C GLY A 303 -2.27 12.88 9.97
N LEU A 304 -1.33 12.41 10.81
CA LEU A 304 -0.87 13.16 11.98
C LEU A 304 -0.22 14.51 11.60
N ILE A 305 0.48 14.54 10.48
CA ILE A 305 1.02 15.77 9.92
C ILE A 305 -0.11 16.68 9.42
N GLY A 306 -1.03 16.12 8.64
CA GLY A 306 -2.22 16.83 8.19
C GLY A 306 -3.00 17.45 9.34
N LYS A 307 -3.18 16.71 10.43
CA LYS A 307 -3.79 17.24 11.68
C LYS A 307 -3.06 18.49 12.16
N HIS A 308 -1.75 18.40 12.36
CA HIS A 308 -0.98 19.52 12.89
C HIS A 308 -1.09 20.76 11.98
N LEU A 309 -0.93 20.58 10.68
CA LEU A 309 -1.01 21.67 9.69
C LEU A 309 -2.40 22.32 9.66
N ILE A 310 -3.47 21.53 9.57
CA ILE A 310 -4.83 22.05 9.48
C ILE A 310 -5.24 22.73 10.79
N GLU A 311 -4.95 22.15 11.94
CA GLU A 311 -5.28 22.76 13.23
C GLU A 311 -4.52 24.07 13.43
N SER A 312 -3.22 24.12 13.11
CA SER A 312 -2.38 25.31 13.33
C SER A 312 -2.74 26.46 12.37
N VAL A 313 -2.96 26.17 11.09
CA VAL A 313 -3.19 27.19 10.05
C VAL A 313 -4.68 27.54 9.89
N CYS A 314 -5.55 26.53 9.95
CA CYS A 314 -6.98 26.72 9.64
C CYS A 314 -7.86 26.83 10.88
N SER A 315 -7.37 26.47 12.07
CA SER A 315 -8.17 26.38 13.31
C SER A 315 -9.42 25.49 13.15
N VAL A 316 -9.32 24.42 12.37
CA VAL A 316 -10.35 23.39 12.20
C VAL A 316 -9.89 22.17 13.00
N PRO A 317 -10.70 21.64 13.93
CA PRO A 317 -10.33 20.46 14.72
C PRO A 317 -10.18 19.24 13.83
N VAL A 318 -9.10 18.47 14.06
CA VAL A 318 -8.79 17.25 13.32
C VAL A 318 -8.54 16.09 14.28
N SER A 319 -9.26 14.99 14.11
CA SER A 319 -8.94 13.71 14.73
C SER A 319 -8.24 12.79 13.75
N VAL A 320 -7.32 11.96 14.25
CA VAL A 320 -6.65 10.93 13.42
C VAL A 320 -6.90 9.58 14.07
N HIS A 321 -7.39 8.65 13.28
CA HIS A 321 -7.81 7.33 13.75
C HIS A 321 -7.05 6.22 13.01
N MET A 322 -6.70 5.16 13.73
CA MET A 322 -6.35 3.88 13.11
C MET A 322 -7.60 3.32 12.45
N ALA A 323 -7.52 2.96 11.18
CA ALA A 323 -8.69 2.50 10.45
C ALA A 323 -9.29 1.23 11.05
N SER A 324 -8.45 0.29 11.54
CA SER A 324 -8.89 -0.93 12.23
C SER A 324 -9.73 -0.68 13.49
N GLU A 325 -9.56 0.48 14.15
CA GLU A 325 -10.25 0.82 15.39
C GLU A 325 -11.40 1.82 15.19
N PHE A 326 -11.47 2.46 14.01
CA PHE A 326 -12.37 3.57 13.75
C PHE A 326 -13.84 3.23 14.05
N MET A 327 -14.34 2.15 13.45
CA MET A 327 -15.74 1.74 13.64
C MET A 327 -16.06 1.30 15.07
N TYR A 328 -15.10 0.67 15.74
CA TYR A 328 -15.27 0.12 17.09
C TYR A 328 -15.19 1.18 18.18
N SER A 329 -14.57 2.32 17.90
CA SER A 329 -14.47 3.46 18.83
C SER A 329 -15.74 4.33 18.88
N ASN A 330 -16.78 4.02 18.10
CA ASN A 330 -17.98 4.84 17.94
C ASN A 330 -17.64 6.33 17.68
N PRO A 331 -16.95 6.63 16.58
CA PRO A 331 -16.51 7.98 16.29
C PRO A 331 -17.69 8.93 16.09
N ILE A 332 -17.52 10.19 16.49
CA ILE A 332 -18.51 11.24 16.22
C ILE A 332 -18.35 11.65 14.77
N VAL A 333 -19.29 11.22 13.94
CA VAL A 333 -19.36 11.53 12.50
C VAL A 333 -20.71 12.17 12.23
N THR A 334 -20.69 13.36 11.66
CA THR A 334 -21.88 14.17 11.36
C THR A 334 -21.83 14.64 9.90
N ASP A 335 -22.89 15.24 9.39
CA ASP A 335 -22.99 15.75 8.03
C ASP A 335 -22.10 16.98 7.73
N ASP A 336 -21.52 17.59 8.77
CA ASP A 336 -20.52 18.64 8.69
C ASP A 336 -19.08 18.14 9.00
N THR A 337 -18.91 16.84 9.16
CA THR A 337 -17.60 16.18 9.29
C THR A 337 -17.07 15.80 7.92
N LEU A 338 -15.84 16.23 7.59
CA LEU A 338 -15.10 15.71 6.42
C LEU A 338 -14.26 14.51 6.86
N VAL A 339 -14.53 13.33 6.34
CA VAL A 339 -13.71 12.13 6.58
C VAL A 339 -12.69 11.97 5.46
N ILE A 340 -11.40 12.06 5.81
CA ILE A 340 -10.29 11.90 4.87
C ILE A 340 -9.68 10.52 5.05
N CYS A 341 -9.87 9.63 4.06
CA CYS A 341 -9.29 8.30 4.02
C CYS A 341 -7.96 8.33 3.26
N VAL A 342 -6.87 7.83 3.87
CA VAL A 342 -5.55 7.84 3.23
C VAL A 342 -5.06 6.42 3.03
N SER A 343 -4.69 6.07 1.78
CA SER A 343 -4.13 4.76 1.44
C SER A 343 -3.27 4.85 0.19
N GLN A 344 -2.06 4.31 0.22
CA GLN A 344 -1.23 4.24 -0.97
C GLN A 344 -1.88 3.37 -2.06
N SER A 345 -2.28 2.16 -1.72
CA SER A 345 -2.88 1.21 -2.67
C SER A 345 -4.35 1.49 -2.99
N GLY A 346 -5.07 2.16 -2.07
CA GLY A 346 -6.51 2.28 -2.12
C GLY A 346 -7.27 0.96 -1.94
N GLU A 347 -6.59 -0.09 -1.45
CA GLU A 347 -7.14 -1.44 -1.25
C GLU A 347 -7.03 -1.92 0.22
N THR A 348 -6.65 -1.04 1.15
CA THR A 348 -6.57 -1.36 2.58
C THR A 348 -7.97 -1.59 3.13
N ILE A 349 -8.27 -2.83 3.55
CA ILE A 349 -9.64 -3.23 3.92
C ILE A 349 -10.19 -2.39 5.09
N ASP A 350 -9.44 -2.23 6.16
CA ASP A 350 -9.88 -1.43 7.31
C ASP A 350 -10.23 0.01 6.92
N THR A 351 -9.43 0.61 6.02
CA THR A 351 -9.69 1.97 5.53
C THR A 351 -10.93 2.03 4.64
N LEU A 352 -11.17 1.00 3.84
CA LEU A 352 -12.37 0.87 3.00
C LEU A 352 -13.64 0.74 3.85
N GLU A 353 -13.60 -0.10 4.88
CA GLU A 353 -14.75 -0.28 5.76
C GLU A 353 -15.03 0.97 6.61
N ALA A 354 -13.97 1.67 7.06
CA ALA A 354 -14.11 2.96 7.72
C ALA A 354 -14.73 4.03 6.79
N LEU A 355 -14.35 4.05 5.51
CA LEU A 355 -14.97 4.90 4.49
C LEU A 355 -16.46 4.62 4.33
N LYS A 356 -16.83 3.35 4.17
CA LYS A 356 -18.24 2.93 4.07
C LYS A 356 -19.04 3.29 5.34
N TYR A 357 -18.40 3.15 6.50
CA TYR A 357 -19.00 3.57 7.77
C TYR A 357 -19.30 5.08 7.76
N ALA A 358 -18.32 5.92 7.38
CA ALA A 358 -18.47 7.38 7.31
C ALA A 358 -19.62 7.79 6.39
N LYS A 359 -19.69 7.21 5.19
CA LYS A 359 -20.78 7.46 4.23
C LYS A 359 -22.16 7.09 4.78
N ARG A 360 -22.28 5.94 5.45
CA ARG A 360 -23.55 5.53 6.10
C ARG A 360 -24.01 6.49 7.19
N HIS A 361 -23.08 7.26 7.78
CA HIS A 361 -23.37 8.28 8.79
C HIS A 361 -23.52 9.69 8.23
N GLY A 362 -23.51 9.84 6.89
CA GLY A 362 -23.79 11.09 6.19
C GLY A 362 -22.62 12.08 6.11
N ALA A 363 -21.39 11.65 6.43
CA ALA A 363 -20.22 12.51 6.27
C ALA A 363 -19.82 12.65 4.79
N ASP A 364 -19.30 13.83 4.43
CA ASP A 364 -18.60 14.00 3.16
C ASP A 364 -17.28 13.22 3.22
N THR A 365 -16.93 12.52 2.14
CA THR A 365 -15.70 11.72 2.09
C THR A 365 -14.73 12.20 1.03
N LEU A 366 -13.45 12.26 1.42
CA LEU A 366 -12.32 12.55 0.56
C LEU A 366 -11.27 11.45 0.73
N SER A 367 -10.80 10.86 -0.36
CA SER A 367 -9.69 9.91 -0.28
C SER A 367 -8.42 10.46 -0.92
N ILE A 368 -7.29 10.21 -0.27
CA ILE A 368 -5.94 10.46 -0.78
C ILE A 368 -5.34 9.09 -1.12
N VAL A 369 -5.25 8.78 -2.42
CA VAL A 369 -4.78 7.47 -2.90
C VAL A 369 -3.76 7.63 -4.03
N ASN A 370 -2.95 6.60 -4.27
CA ASN A 370 -2.02 6.63 -5.40
C ASN A 370 -2.50 5.79 -6.60
N VAL A 371 -3.31 4.75 -6.35
CA VAL A 371 -3.75 3.83 -7.41
C VAL A 371 -5.13 4.24 -7.92
N ARG A 372 -5.20 4.59 -9.21
CA ARG A 372 -6.45 4.94 -9.88
C ARG A 372 -7.37 3.71 -10.00
N GLY A 373 -8.66 3.93 -9.83
CA GLY A 373 -9.66 2.85 -9.91
C GLY A 373 -9.61 1.84 -8.76
N SER A 374 -8.87 2.12 -7.69
CA SER A 374 -8.86 1.30 -6.48
C SER A 374 -10.21 1.32 -5.75
N SER A 375 -10.44 0.35 -4.86
CA SER A 375 -11.71 0.21 -4.15
C SER A 375 -12.07 1.45 -3.34
N ILE A 376 -11.11 2.01 -2.60
CA ILE A 376 -11.30 3.26 -1.85
C ILE A 376 -11.62 4.42 -2.81
N ALA A 377 -10.93 4.51 -3.95
CA ALA A 377 -11.18 5.57 -4.92
C ALA A 377 -12.60 5.50 -5.53
N ARG A 378 -13.10 4.30 -5.79
CA ARG A 378 -14.46 4.11 -6.35
C ARG A 378 -15.57 4.39 -5.34
N GLU A 379 -15.31 4.09 -4.06
CA GLU A 379 -16.30 4.28 -2.99
C GLU A 379 -16.37 5.71 -2.47
N SER A 380 -15.33 6.52 -2.64
CA SER A 380 -15.26 7.89 -2.13
C SER A 380 -16.07 8.87 -2.97
N ASP A 381 -16.64 9.88 -2.31
CA ASP A 381 -17.34 10.98 -3.02
C ASP A 381 -16.35 11.90 -3.74
N ASN A 382 -15.17 12.09 -3.15
CA ASN A 382 -14.08 12.89 -3.72
C ASN A 382 -12.74 12.13 -3.60
N VAL A 383 -11.86 12.28 -4.59
CA VAL A 383 -10.56 11.59 -4.61
C VAL A 383 -9.46 12.54 -5.08
N ILE A 384 -8.36 12.58 -4.33
CA ILE A 384 -7.11 13.21 -4.75
C ILE A 384 -6.07 12.10 -4.96
N TYR A 385 -5.51 12.03 -6.17
CA TYR A 385 -4.45 11.09 -6.50
C TYR A 385 -3.08 11.69 -6.21
N THR A 386 -2.19 10.94 -5.54
CA THR A 386 -0.85 11.44 -5.20
C THR A 386 0.09 11.50 -6.40
N ASP A 387 -0.21 10.77 -7.49
CA ASP A 387 0.59 10.68 -8.72
C ASP A 387 2.08 10.30 -8.47
N ALA A 388 2.35 9.57 -7.37
CA ALA A 388 3.69 9.12 -7.01
C ALA A 388 4.25 8.04 -7.95
N GLY A 389 3.41 7.52 -8.88
CA GLY A 389 3.75 6.37 -9.71
C GLY A 389 3.82 5.06 -8.89
N PRO A 390 4.25 3.95 -9.52
CA PRO A 390 4.34 2.66 -8.83
C PRO A 390 5.31 2.71 -7.67
N GLU A 391 4.90 2.18 -6.52
CA GLU A 391 5.73 1.95 -5.35
C GLU A 391 5.72 0.45 -5.03
N ILE A 392 6.86 -0.20 -5.26
CA ILE A 392 7.02 -1.66 -5.26
C ILE A 392 7.59 -2.17 -3.93
N ALA A 393 8.55 -1.43 -3.33
CA ALA A 393 9.08 -1.79 -2.02
C ALA A 393 7.95 -1.88 -0.99
N VAL A 394 7.97 -2.91 -0.15
CA VAL A 394 6.91 -3.14 0.85
C VAL A 394 6.81 -1.96 1.81
N ALA A 395 7.94 -1.49 2.34
CA ALA A 395 7.98 -0.29 3.17
C ALA A 395 7.79 0.96 2.32
N SER A 396 6.75 1.73 2.61
CA SER A 396 6.37 2.93 1.86
C SER A 396 7.34 4.10 2.10
N THR A 397 7.69 4.83 1.06
CA THR A 397 8.59 6.00 1.09
C THR A 397 8.02 7.21 0.35
N LYS A 398 8.03 7.18 -0.98
CA LYS A 398 7.57 8.28 -1.82
C LYS A 398 6.05 8.50 -1.73
N ALA A 399 5.26 7.45 -1.50
CA ALA A 399 3.83 7.60 -1.30
C ALA A 399 3.53 8.39 -0.02
N TYR A 400 4.28 8.19 1.06
CA TYR A 400 4.15 8.99 2.28
C TYR A 400 4.41 10.47 2.02
N THR A 401 5.54 10.82 1.41
CA THR A 401 5.90 12.22 1.19
C THR A 401 4.94 12.93 0.23
N THR A 402 4.39 12.22 -0.75
CA THR A 402 3.34 12.77 -1.62
C THR A 402 1.99 12.91 -0.91
N GLN A 403 1.61 12.00 0.00
CA GLN A 403 0.44 12.16 0.86
C GLN A 403 0.58 13.39 1.76
N VAL A 404 1.76 13.59 2.36
CA VAL A 404 2.04 14.80 3.15
C VAL A 404 1.97 16.06 2.27
N ALA A 405 2.51 16.04 1.04
CA ALA A 405 2.41 17.16 0.11
C ALA A 405 0.94 17.52 -0.23
N VAL A 406 0.07 16.50 -0.36
CA VAL A 406 -1.38 16.72 -0.54
C VAL A 406 -1.99 17.38 0.70
N PHE A 407 -1.60 17.00 1.92
CA PHE A 407 -2.08 17.67 3.14
C PHE A 407 -1.66 19.14 3.21
N TYR A 408 -0.46 19.52 2.73
CA TYR A 408 -0.10 20.94 2.61
C TYR A 408 -1.04 21.68 1.65
N LEU A 409 -1.36 21.10 0.49
CA LEU A 409 -2.28 21.70 -0.47
C LEU A 409 -3.70 21.82 0.10
N ILE A 410 -4.20 20.80 0.79
CA ILE A 410 -5.51 20.81 1.48
C ILE A 410 -5.52 21.91 2.56
N THR A 411 -4.46 22.00 3.36
CA THR A 411 -4.32 23.03 4.38
C THR A 411 -4.40 24.43 3.78
N ALA A 412 -3.62 24.70 2.73
CA ALA A 412 -3.66 25.99 2.03
C ALA A 412 -5.04 26.30 1.44
N LYS A 413 -5.72 25.27 0.88
CA LYS A 413 -7.08 25.40 0.32
C LYS A 413 -8.10 25.76 1.40
N ILE A 414 -8.13 25.01 2.50
CA ILE A 414 -9.03 25.25 3.63
C ILE A 414 -8.78 26.65 4.22
N ALA A 415 -7.50 27.00 4.43
CA ALA A 415 -7.12 28.31 4.98
C ALA A 415 -7.62 29.46 4.10
N TYR A 416 -7.52 29.34 2.79
CA TYR A 416 -8.05 30.32 1.84
C TYR A 416 -9.58 30.40 1.88
N LEU A 417 -10.26 29.27 1.75
CA LEU A 417 -11.72 29.21 1.68
C LEU A 417 -12.40 29.66 2.97
N LYS A 418 -11.77 29.42 4.13
CA LYS A 418 -12.26 29.86 5.44
C LYS A 418 -11.74 31.25 5.85
N GLY A 419 -11.02 31.96 4.97
CA GLY A 419 -10.51 33.31 5.23
C GLY A 419 -9.45 33.40 6.34
N LYS A 420 -8.73 32.28 6.62
CA LYS A 420 -7.63 32.25 7.60
C LYS A 420 -6.34 32.81 7.03
N LEU A 421 -6.12 32.59 5.75
CA LEU A 421 -5.07 33.21 4.96
C LEU A 421 -5.70 33.99 3.80
N ASN A 422 -5.18 35.20 3.55
CA ASN A 422 -5.51 35.94 2.35
C ASN A 422 -4.69 35.42 1.15
N TYR A 423 -4.92 35.97 -0.04
CA TYR A 423 -4.23 35.58 -1.26
C TYR A 423 -2.70 35.58 -1.11
N GLU A 424 -2.11 36.62 -0.54
CA GLU A 424 -0.66 36.75 -0.34
C GLU A 424 -0.14 35.66 0.62
N GLY A 425 -0.87 35.41 1.72
CA GLY A 425 -0.52 34.39 2.70
C GLY A 425 -0.52 32.98 2.09
N VAL A 426 -1.55 32.66 1.29
CA VAL A 426 -1.60 31.36 0.58
C VAL A 426 -0.52 31.25 -0.47
N THR A 427 -0.29 32.30 -1.27
CA THR A 427 0.76 32.28 -2.29
C THR A 427 2.14 32.09 -1.67
N ARG A 428 2.42 32.73 -0.52
CA ARG A 428 3.67 32.50 0.23
C ARG A 428 3.78 31.05 0.71
N PHE A 429 2.72 30.51 1.31
CA PHE A 429 2.69 29.12 1.79
C PHE A 429 2.95 28.12 0.64
N ILE A 430 2.32 28.34 -0.51
CA ILE A 430 2.54 27.52 -1.71
C ILE A 430 3.97 27.69 -2.26
N SER A 431 4.54 28.91 -2.23
CA SER A 431 5.92 29.13 -2.66
C SER A 431 6.92 28.36 -1.80
N GLU A 432 6.72 28.27 -0.49
CA GLU A 432 7.55 27.44 0.38
C GLU A 432 7.38 25.93 0.08
N LEU A 433 6.15 25.46 -0.18
CA LEU A 433 5.91 24.09 -0.59
C LEU A 433 6.61 23.74 -1.92
N GLN A 434 6.65 24.67 -2.86
CA GLN A 434 7.35 24.49 -4.16
C GLN A 434 8.87 24.38 -4.05
N ARG A 435 9.47 24.79 -2.93
CA ARG A 435 10.91 24.66 -2.65
C ARG A 435 11.30 23.30 -2.08
N ILE A 436 10.31 22.51 -1.62
CA ILE A 436 10.55 21.22 -0.97
C ILE A 436 11.29 20.21 -1.88
N PRO A 437 10.98 20.07 -3.17
CA PRO A 437 11.74 19.18 -4.05
C PRO A 437 13.24 19.48 -4.05
N GLU A 438 13.65 20.75 -4.11
CA GLU A 438 15.06 21.16 -4.04
C GLU A 438 15.68 20.85 -2.66
N ALA A 439 14.95 21.12 -1.59
CA ALA A 439 15.39 20.80 -0.23
C ALA A 439 15.60 19.28 -0.06
N VAL A 440 14.69 18.44 -0.58
CA VAL A 440 14.84 16.98 -0.59
C VAL A 440 16.05 16.56 -1.45
N GLN A 441 16.23 17.15 -2.63
CA GLN A 441 17.39 16.86 -3.49
C GLN A 441 18.71 17.13 -2.75
N SER A 442 18.80 18.23 -2.00
CA SER A 442 19.99 18.55 -1.21
C SER A 442 20.31 17.53 -0.11
N VAL A 443 19.30 16.86 0.44
CA VAL A 443 19.46 15.72 1.37
C VAL A 443 20.00 14.51 0.62
N LEU A 444 19.41 14.18 -0.55
CA LEU A 444 19.81 13.03 -1.37
C LEU A 444 21.26 13.17 -1.88
N ASP A 445 21.70 14.37 -2.23
CA ASP A 445 23.06 14.65 -2.68
C ASP A 445 24.10 14.37 -1.57
N ARG A 446 23.69 14.46 -0.31
CA ARG A 446 24.53 14.22 0.87
C ARG A 446 24.24 12.87 1.55
N ARG A 447 23.62 11.93 0.84
CA ARG A 447 23.25 10.62 1.39
C ARG A 447 24.42 9.82 1.97
N SER A 448 25.66 10.05 1.49
CA SER A 448 26.88 9.43 2.04
C SER A 448 27.13 9.80 3.50
N ASP A 449 26.77 11.04 3.92
CA ASP A 449 26.92 11.47 5.31
C ASP A 449 25.95 10.68 6.20
N ILE A 450 24.72 10.45 5.71
CA ILE A 450 23.72 9.66 6.42
C ILE A 450 24.14 8.18 6.50
N HIS A 451 24.71 7.63 5.41
CA HIS A 451 25.28 6.28 5.40
C HIS A 451 26.39 6.13 6.44
N HIS A 452 27.25 7.15 6.60
CA HIS A 452 28.26 7.10 7.66
C HIS A 452 27.65 7.07 9.06
N LEU A 453 26.58 7.84 9.31
CA LEU A 453 25.88 7.85 10.61
C LEU A 453 25.18 6.53 10.89
N SER A 454 24.69 5.81 9.87
CA SER A 454 23.98 4.55 10.02
C SER A 454 24.84 3.44 10.64
N ASN A 455 26.17 3.51 10.49
CA ASN A 455 27.12 2.54 11.03
C ASN A 455 26.96 2.34 12.55
N SER A 456 26.60 3.38 13.28
CA SER A 456 26.39 3.32 14.73
C SER A 456 25.16 2.50 15.17
N LEU A 457 24.29 2.15 14.21
CA LEU A 457 23.08 1.36 14.47
C LEU A 457 23.19 -0.11 14.02
N LEU A 458 24.28 -0.51 13.34
CA LEU A 458 24.39 -1.86 12.75
C LEU A 458 24.31 -2.99 13.77
N THR A 459 24.79 -2.75 15.00
CA THR A 459 24.79 -3.74 16.10
C THR A 459 23.66 -3.50 17.10
N ALA A 460 22.82 -2.47 16.88
CA ALA A 460 21.72 -2.15 17.78
C ALA A 460 20.58 -3.15 17.66
N GLU A 461 20.04 -3.57 18.79
CA GLU A 461 18.78 -4.32 18.88
C GLU A 461 17.59 -3.40 19.18
N HIS A 462 17.86 -2.29 19.87
CA HIS A 462 16.88 -1.30 20.27
C HIS A 462 17.37 0.12 19.93
N ALA A 463 16.46 1.02 19.61
CA ALA A 463 16.75 2.44 19.40
C ALA A 463 15.58 3.30 19.85
N PHE A 464 15.87 4.46 20.40
CA PHE A 464 14.86 5.48 20.75
C PHE A 464 14.92 6.64 19.77
N MET A 465 13.76 7.22 19.48
CA MET A 465 13.66 8.41 18.65
C MET A 465 12.93 9.50 19.42
N ILE A 466 13.52 10.71 19.48
CA ILE A 466 12.96 11.80 20.29
C ILE A 466 12.81 13.10 19.49
N GLY A 467 11.63 13.70 19.57
CA GLY A 467 11.28 14.94 18.86
C GLY A 467 10.20 15.73 19.58
N ARG A 468 10.01 16.98 19.19
CA ARG A 468 8.95 17.85 19.70
C ARG A 468 8.17 18.51 18.57
N GLY A 469 6.88 18.80 18.80
CA GLY A 469 6.02 19.40 17.77
C GLY A 469 5.94 18.48 16.55
N LEU A 470 6.16 19.02 15.36
CA LEU A 470 6.18 18.27 14.10
C LEU A 470 7.29 17.22 14.00
N ASP A 471 8.37 17.36 14.78
CA ASP A 471 9.45 16.36 14.78
C ASP A 471 8.97 15.01 15.33
N TYR A 472 8.02 14.98 16.26
CA TYR A 472 7.53 13.74 16.86
C TYR A 472 6.79 12.83 15.85
N PRO A 473 5.74 13.28 15.15
CA PRO A 473 5.09 12.43 14.15
C PRO A 473 6.02 12.04 12.97
N ALA A 474 7.01 12.88 12.61
CA ALA A 474 8.04 12.51 11.65
C ALA A 474 8.87 11.31 12.13
N LEU A 475 9.22 11.30 13.41
CA LEU A 475 9.95 10.20 14.02
C LEU A 475 9.11 8.94 14.22
N MET A 476 7.79 9.04 14.37
CA MET A 476 6.92 7.87 14.35
C MET A 476 7.04 7.12 13.01
N GLU A 477 7.04 7.85 11.90
CA GLU A 477 7.26 7.27 10.57
C GLU A 477 8.67 6.69 10.42
N ALA A 478 9.70 7.41 10.86
CA ALA A 478 11.08 6.94 10.82
C ALA A 478 11.28 5.65 11.64
N SER A 479 10.68 5.59 12.83
CA SER A 479 10.70 4.41 13.70
C SER A 479 10.00 3.22 13.03
N LEU A 480 8.87 3.46 12.35
CA LEU A 480 8.21 2.41 11.58
C LEU A 480 9.13 1.88 10.47
N LYS A 481 9.75 2.74 9.68
CA LYS A 481 10.69 2.32 8.62
C LYS A 481 11.86 1.51 9.18
N LEU A 482 12.47 1.98 10.28
CA LEU A 482 13.58 1.26 10.89
C LEU A 482 13.16 -0.14 11.37
N LYS A 483 11.98 -0.28 12.01
CA LYS A 483 11.43 -1.58 12.43
C LYS A 483 11.17 -2.51 11.25
N GLU A 484 10.52 -2.01 10.22
CA GLU A 484 10.08 -2.80 9.07
C GLU A 484 11.23 -3.48 8.33
N ILE A 485 12.31 -2.74 8.05
CA ILE A 485 13.35 -3.20 7.14
C ILE A 485 14.65 -3.65 7.85
N SER A 486 14.98 -3.12 9.02
CA SER A 486 16.21 -3.47 9.75
C SER A 486 15.98 -4.43 10.92
N TYR A 487 14.71 -4.61 11.33
CA TYR A 487 14.26 -5.41 12.47
C TYR A 487 14.80 -4.90 13.82
N ILE A 488 15.33 -3.69 13.88
CA ILE A 488 15.67 -3.02 15.13
C ILE A 488 14.37 -2.58 15.80
N HIS A 489 14.13 -3.01 17.02
CA HIS A 489 13.02 -2.50 17.80
C HIS A 489 13.24 -1.02 18.11
N SER A 490 12.39 -0.16 17.61
CA SER A 490 12.50 1.28 17.82
C SER A 490 11.18 1.91 18.23
N GLU A 491 11.25 2.93 19.07
CA GLU A 491 10.09 3.69 19.51
C GLU A 491 10.34 5.20 19.39
N ALA A 492 9.34 5.92 18.91
CA ALA A 492 9.36 7.37 18.84
C ALA A 492 8.57 7.96 20.02
N PHE A 493 9.16 8.97 20.67
CA PHE A 493 8.57 9.66 21.80
C PHE A 493 8.54 11.17 21.57
N ALA A 494 7.44 11.80 21.98
CA ALA A 494 7.49 13.20 22.28
C ALA A 494 8.53 13.40 23.39
N SER A 495 9.58 14.18 23.13
CA SER A 495 10.79 14.20 23.98
C SER A 495 10.52 14.50 25.46
N GLY A 496 9.48 15.29 25.75
CA GLY A 496 9.07 15.57 27.13
C GLY A 496 8.47 14.37 27.84
N GLU A 497 7.80 13.48 27.09
CA GLU A 497 7.09 12.30 27.59
C GLU A 497 8.05 11.19 28.04
N LEU A 498 9.27 11.18 27.49
CA LEU A 498 10.30 10.20 27.88
C LEU A 498 10.54 10.15 29.40
N LYS A 499 10.41 11.28 30.07
CA LYS A 499 10.60 11.41 31.54
C LYS A 499 9.55 10.66 32.37
N HIS A 500 8.40 10.38 31.79
CA HIS A 500 7.25 9.80 32.50
C HIS A 500 7.27 8.26 32.51
N GLY A 501 8.45 7.66 32.37
CA GLY A 501 8.68 6.22 32.52
C GLY A 501 9.82 5.69 31.64
N THR A 502 9.70 5.90 30.34
CA THR A 502 10.55 5.23 29.31
C THR A 502 12.04 5.59 29.42
N ILE A 503 12.39 6.73 29.99
CA ILE A 503 13.79 7.13 30.22
C ILE A 503 14.55 6.12 31.08
N ALA A 504 13.86 5.28 31.86
CA ALA A 504 14.45 4.19 32.64
C ALA A 504 15.20 3.16 31.77
N LEU A 505 14.86 3.09 30.48
CA LEU A 505 15.49 2.19 29.50
C LEU A 505 16.77 2.79 28.89
N ILE A 506 17.05 4.06 29.10
CA ILE A 506 18.25 4.72 28.60
C ILE A 506 19.44 4.37 29.49
N THR A 507 20.38 3.64 28.93
CA THR A 507 21.64 3.22 29.58
C THR A 507 22.85 3.61 28.73
N SER A 508 24.06 3.33 29.23
CA SER A 508 25.28 3.60 28.48
C SER A 508 25.30 2.86 27.14
N GLY A 509 25.52 3.58 26.05
CA GLY A 509 25.55 3.05 24.70
C GLY A 509 24.19 2.91 24.00
N THR A 510 23.06 3.19 24.69
CA THR A 510 21.73 3.14 24.05
C THR A 510 21.64 4.14 22.88
N PRO A 511 21.34 3.69 21.65
CA PRO A 511 21.16 4.58 20.50
C PRO A 511 19.90 5.44 20.65
N VAL A 512 20.07 6.76 20.49
CA VAL A 512 18.97 7.72 20.47
C VAL A 512 19.08 8.57 19.21
N ILE A 513 18.05 8.59 18.38
CA ILE A 513 17.95 9.45 17.22
C ILE A 513 17.11 10.67 17.61
N ALA A 514 17.70 11.85 17.52
CA ALA A 514 17.01 13.09 17.87
C ALA A 514 16.77 13.93 16.62
N LEU A 515 15.53 14.40 16.43
CA LEU A 515 15.19 15.38 15.41
C LEU A 515 15.07 16.77 16.06
N VAL A 516 15.77 17.76 15.47
CA VAL A 516 15.88 19.13 16.00
C VAL A 516 15.67 20.11 14.84
N THR A 517 14.42 20.30 14.44
CA THR A 517 14.09 21.14 13.28
C THR A 517 13.29 22.38 13.64
N GLN A 518 12.51 22.34 14.73
CA GLN A 518 11.58 23.38 15.11
C GLN A 518 12.30 24.48 15.91
N GLN A 519 12.45 25.66 15.32
CA GLN A 519 13.22 26.75 15.92
C GLN A 519 12.68 27.19 17.28
N TYR A 520 11.38 27.34 17.40
CA TYR A 520 10.73 27.78 18.66
C TYR A 520 10.81 26.73 19.77
N LEU A 521 11.11 25.46 19.45
CA LEU A 521 11.28 24.37 20.42
C LEU A 521 12.74 24.00 20.68
N PHE A 522 13.70 24.64 20.01
CA PHE A 522 15.12 24.29 20.05
C PHE A 522 15.65 24.10 21.47
N SER A 523 15.50 25.12 22.33
CA SER A 523 16.02 25.06 23.71
C SER A 523 15.43 23.90 24.52
N LYS A 524 14.13 23.58 24.31
CA LYS A 524 13.45 22.47 24.99
C LYS A 524 13.93 21.14 24.46
N GLN A 525 14.09 21.02 23.15
CA GLN A 525 14.58 19.79 22.50
C GLN A 525 16.03 19.52 22.92
N MET A 526 16.90 20.51 22.92
CA MET A 526 18.29 20.39 23.36
C MET A 526 18.41 19.98 24.83
N SER A 527 17.51 20.47 25.70
CA SER A 527 17.46 20.00 27.09
C SER A 527 17.20 18.51 27.18
N ASN A 528 16.30 17.95 26.37
CA ASN A 528 16.02 16.53 26.34
C ASN A 528 17.18 15.72 25.71
N VAL A 529 17.86 16.25 24.70
CA VAL A 529 19.07 15.63 24.13
C VAL A 529 20.17 15.50 25.22
N ARG A 530 20.45 16.60 25.95
CA ARG A 530 21.44 16.55 27.05
C ARG A 530 21.04 15.58 28.16
N GLU A 531 19.75 15.48 28.44
CA GLU A 531 19.22 14.58 29.45
C GLU A 531 19.46 13.11 29.14
N VAL A 532 19.26 12.65 27.90
CA VAL A 532 19.58 11.28 27.50
C VAL A 532 21.09 11.06 27.39
N GLN A 533 21.86 12.06 26.93
CA GLN A 533 23.32 12.01 26.90
C GLN A 533 23.92 11.87 28.30
N SER A 534 23.37 12.54 29.31
CA SER A 534 23.83 12.44 30.70
C SER A 534 23.66 11.03 31.29
N ARG A 535 22.82 10.20 30.68
CA ARG A 535 22.61 8.78 31.03
C ARG A 535 23.45 7.82 30.17
N GLY A 536 24.31 8.37 29.31
CA GLY A 536 25.23 7.60 28.47
C GLY A 536 24.67 7.21 27.11
N ALA A 537 23.54 7.76 26.68
CA ALA A 537 23.01 7.50 25.35
C ALA A 537 23.98 7.95 24.22
N GLN A 538 24.05 7.15 23.17
CA GLN A 538 24.70 7.55 21.91
C GLN A 538 23.68 8.26 21.04
N VAL A 539 23.80 9.60 20.96
CA VAL A 539 22.83 10.42 20.24
C VAL A 539 23.30 10.70 18.83
N ILE A 540 22.43 10.38 17.84
CA ILE A 540 22.52 10.79 16.43
C ILE A 540 21.50 11.90 16.26
N THR A 541 21.90 13.05 15.72
CA THR A 541 21.00 14.20 15.58
C THR A 541 20.80 14.57 14.12
N PHE A 542 19.54 14.72 13.70
CA PHE A 542 19.18 15.37 12.46
C PHE A 542 18.73 16.79 12.82
N VAL A 543 19.52 17.78 12.42
CA VAL A 543 19.36 19.15 12.87
C VAL A 543 19.22 20.11 11.70
N ARG A 544 18.27 21.05 11.79
CA ARG A 544 18.20 22.17 10.86
C ARG A 544 19.52 22.96 10.88
N ARG A 545 20.04 23.33 9.70
CA ARG A 545 21.36 23.96 9.57
C ARG A 545 21.55 25.17 10.51
N SER A 546 20.58 26.08 10.59
CA SER A 546 20.64 27.26 11.47
C SER A 546 20.60 26.93 12.97
N LEU A 547 20.20 25.71 13.35
CA LEU A 547 20.13 25.25 14.75
C LEU A 547 21.35 24.40 15.15
N LYS A 548 22.29 24.16 14.26
CA LYS A 548 23.50 23.41 14.57
C LYS A 548 24.31 24.11 15.67
N SER A 549 24.73 23.33 16.65
CA SER A 549 25.63 23.78 17.73
C SER A 549 26.79 22.81 17.90
N ASP A 550 27.90 23.27 18.53
CA ASP A 550 29.10 22.46 18.80
C ASP A 550 28.84 21.27 19.72
N GLU A 551 27.72 21.25 20.42
CA GLU A 551 27.30 20.14 21.28
C GLU A 551 26.85 18.92 20.49
N LEU A 552 26.40 19.11 19.23
CA LEU A 552 25.88 18.08 18.34
C LEU A 552 26.99 17.47 17.49
N LYS A 553 27.74 16.51 18.04
CA LYS A 553 28.92 15.92 17.37
C LYS A 553 28.55 14.94 16.25
N ASN A 554 27.57 14.04 16.51
CA ASN A 554 27.09 13.08 15.54
C ASN A 554 25.80 13.62 14.91
N CYS A 555 25.90 14.48 13.89
CA CYS A 555 24.73 15.10 13.33
C CYS A 555 24.77 15.16 11.80
N PHE A 556 23.56 15.10 11.21
CA PHE A 556 23.30 15.47 9.82
C PHE A 556 22.59 16.83 9.79
N GLU A 557 23.14 17.74 8.98
CA GLU A 557 22.55 19.07 8.79
C GLU A 557 21.50 19.04 7.68
N LEU A 558 20.25 19.26 8.07
CA LEU A 558 19.14 19.41 7.16
C LEU A 558 19.16 20.79 6.47
N PRO A 559 18.59 20.92 5.26
CA PRO A 559 18.49 22.20 4.56
C PRO A 559 17.71 23.25 5.36
N GLU A 560 17.70 24.48 4.85
CA GLU A 560 16.99 25.58 5.49
C GLU A 560 15.66 25.85 4.78
N VAL A 561 14.57 25.52 5.44
CA VAL A 561 13.19 25.84 5.05
C VAL A 561 12.40 26.28 6.28
N GLU A 562 11.19 26.82 6.13
CA GLU A 562 10.36 27.22 7.29
C GLU A 562 9.98 26.00 8.14
N ASP A 563 9.70 26.21 9.44
CA ASP A 563 9.49 25.15 10.46
C ASP A 563 8.44 24.12 10.01
N GLU A 564 7.32 24.57 9.46
CA GLU A 564 6.22 23.72 9.01
C GLU A 564 6.62 22.81 7.85
N PHE A 565 7.61 23.21 7.03
CA PHE A 565 8.04 22.49 5.82
C PHE A 565 9.28 21.63 6.03
N MET A 566 9.93 21.69 7.20
CA MET A 566 11.13 20.87 7.52
C MET A 566 10.86 19.38 7.52
N LEU A 567 9.62 18.98 7.67
CA LEU A 567 9.22 17.61 7.90
C LEU A 567 9.59 16.67 6.73
N ILE A 568 9.32 17.07 5.48
CA ILE A 568 9.57 16.19 4.31
C ILE A 568 11.07 15.93 4.15
N PRO A 569 11.98 16.93 4.08
CA PRO A 569 13.42 16.66 4.02
C PRO A 569 13.94 15.86 5.23
N ALA A 570 13.39 16.09 6.42
CA ALA A 570 13.75 15.33 7.61
C ALA A 570 13.39 13.85 7.49
N VAL A 571 12.16 13.53 7.07
CA VAL A 571 11.73 12.14 6.89
C VAL A 571 12.52 11.44 5.79
N VAL A 572 12.82 12.10 4.67
CA VAL A 572 13.65 11.53 3.61
C VAL A 572 15.04 11.15 4.12
N SER A 573 15.64 11.99 4.97
CA SER A 573 16.94 11.68 5.60
C SER A 573 16.86 10.47 6.53
N LEU A 574 15.75 10.30 7.25
CA LEU A 574 15.52 9.16 8.15
C LEU A 574 15.15 7.88 7.39
N GLN A 575 14.49 7.99 6.24
CA GLN A 575 14.29 6.86 5.32
C GLN A 575 15.63 6.32 4.80
N LEU A 576 16.56 7.23 4.41
CA LEU A 576 17.92 6.84 4.02
C LEU A 576 18.66 6.18 5.18
N LEU A 577 18.54 6.69 6.40
CA LEU A 577 19.16 6.08 7.58
C LEU A 577 18.68 4.63 7.76
N ALA A 578 17.37 4.41 7.73
CA ALA A 578 16.78 3.07 7.86
C ALA A 578 17.21 2.15 6.72
N TYR A 579 17.22 2.66 5.47
CA TYR A 579 17.67 1.94 4.28
C TYR A 579 19.11 1.46 4.42
N TYR A 580 20.06 2.35 4.78
CA TYR A 580 21.46 1.98 4.91
C TYR A 580 21.70 0.96 6.04
N VAL A 581 21.05 1.15 7.19
CA VAL A 581 21.13 0.16 8.28
C VAL A 581 20.69 -1.22 7.80
N ALA A 582 19.59 -1.32 7.08
CA ALA A 582 19.07 -2.61 6.61
C ALA A 582 19.95 -3.21 5.49
N SER A 583 20.36 -2.39 4.52
CA SER A 583 21.23 -2.81 3.42
C SER A 583 22.59 -3.32 3.91
N ASP A 584 23.23 -2.61 4.85
CA ASP A 584 24.54 -2.99 5.38
C ASP A 584 24.45 -4.22 6.31
N LYS A 585 23.29 -4.49 6.90
CA LYS A 585 22.99 -5.76 7.59
C LYS A 585 22.74 -6.91 6.61
N GLY A 586 22.75 -6.68 5.29
CA GLY A 586 22.50 -7.68 4.25
C GLY A 586 21.04 -8.15 4.18
N LEU A 587 20.10 -7.31 4.61
CA LEU A 587 18.67 -7.62 4.62
C LEU A 587 18.00 -7.25 3.29
N ASP A 588 16.96 -7.97 2.93
CA ASP A 588 16.12 -7.63 1.77
C ASP A 588 15.18 -6.46 2.13
N VAL A 589 15.57 -5.24 1.77
CA VAL A 589 14.81 -4.02 2.09
C VAL A 589 13.52 -3.89 1.28
N ASP A 590 13.44 -4.54 0.11
CA ASP A 590 12.24 -4.49 -0.74
C ASP A 590 11.14 -5.43 -0.23
N LYS A 591 11.55 -6.57 0.36
CA LYS A 591 10.65 -7.65 0.81
C LYS A 591 11.01 -8.08 2.24
N PRO A 592 10.79 -7.22 3.24
CA PRO A 592 11.08 -7.55 4.62
C PRO A 592 10.17 -8.69 5.13
N ARG A 593 10.71 -9.54 6.01
CA ARG A 593 9.98 -10.70 6.54
C ARG A 593 8.65 -10.30 7.19
N ASN A 594 7.64 -11.14 7.07
CA ASN A 594 6.34 -11.01 7.71
C ASN A 594 5.57 -9.71 7.35
N LEU A 595 5.91 -9.06 6.24
CA LEU A 595 5.21 -7.87 5.76
C LEU A 595 4.73 -8.04 4.31
N ALA A 596 3.57 -7.49 4.03
CA ALA A 596 3.03 -7.37 2.69
C ALA A 596 2.78 -5.90 2.34
N LYS A 597 2.91 -5.53 1.06
CA LYS A 597 2.72 -4.13 0.61
C LYS A 597 1.32 -3.60 0.88
N VAL A 598 0.31 -4.46 0.81
CA VAL A 598 -1.10 -4.07 0.96
C VAL A 598 -1.83 -5.13 1.79
N VAL A 599 -2.68 -4.70 2.72
CA VAL A 599 -3.52 -5.58 3.56
C VAL A 599 -4.97 -5.46 3.09
N THR A 600 -5.49 -6.54 2.49
CA THR A 600 -6.87 -6.61 1.94
C THR A 600 -7.76 -7.58 2.69
N VAL A 601 -7.32 -8.05 3.84
CA VAL A 601 -8.08 -8.93 4.73
C VAL A 601 -7.99 -8.36 6.15
N GLU A 602 -9.07 -8.46 6.92
CA GLU A 602 -9.08 -8.15 8.34
C GLU A 602 -8.35 -9.22 9.17
#